data_d0c5ff0ac2cb40cc62041751280fda3c
#
_entry.id   d0c5ff0ac2cb40cc62041751280fda3c
#
_cell.length_a   1.000
_cell.length_b   1.000
_cell.length_c   1.000
_cell.angle_alpha   90.00
_cell.angle_beta   90.00
_cell.angle_gamma   90.00
#
_symmetry.space_group_name_H-M   'P 1'
#
loop_
_entity.id
_entity.type
_entity.pdbx_description
1 polymer ?
#
loop_
_entity_poly.entity_id
_entity_poly.type
_entity_poly.pdbx_seq_one_letter_code
_entity_poly.pdbx_strand_id
1 'polypeptide(L)'
;KLLPLCDILLATNVLDSKTKEPISNATTSISDNTGIVDNTKLTSENGLAEFMIECDDELQLMVSKTGYESKMLDLKFSNVDPPVLDIYLDPIEEIIVEEKIILNPIYFDFDKSNITNQAAFELDKLVAIMQKYPEMIIRAESHTDARGPAAYNKALSDRRAKSTAQYVISKGISEDRITGIGKGEEEAKVDCSQGCSKEDHAKNRRSEFIIVSR
;
A
#
# COMPACT_ATOMS: atom_id res chain seq x y z
N LYS A 1 -31.65 13.31 26.22
CA LYS A 1 -31.91 11.94 25.78
C LYS A 1 -30.57 11.35 25.37
N LEU A 2 -29.97 10.54 26.25
CA LEU A 2 -28.78 9.77 25.88
C LEU A 2 -29.23 8.77 24.82
N LEU A 3 -28.64 8.83 23.63
CA LEU A 3 -28.78 7.77 22.65
C LEU A 3 -28.10 6.52 23.24
N PRO A 4 -28.69 5.33 23.09
CA PRO A 4 -28.02 4.12 23.52
C PRO A 4 -26.72 4.00 22.72
N LEU A 5 -25.59 3.77 23.43
CA LEU A 5 -24.34 3.36 22.83
C LEU A 5 -24.62 2.07 22.05
N CYS A 6 -24.36 2.10 20.76
CA CYS A 6 -24.50 0.94 19.89
C CYS A 6 -23.09 0.42 19.62
N ASP A 7 -22.69 -0.61 20.37
CA ASP A 7 -21.44 -1.31 20.17
C ASP A 7 -21.69 -2.56 19.34
N ILE A 8 -20.88 -2.74 18.29
CA ILE A 8 -20.94 -3.88 17.39
C ILE A 8 -19.64 -4.68 17.54
N LEU A 9 -19.75 -6.00 17.66
CA LEU A 9 -18.60 -6.90 17.60
C LEU A 9 -18.33 -7.25 16.13
N LEU A 10 -17.33 -6.62 15.52
CA LEU A 10 -16.82 -6.96 14.20
C LEU A 10 -15.86 -8.14 14.30
N ALA A 11 -16.21 -9.27 13.70
CA ALA A 11 -15.31 -10.41 13.54
C ALA A 11 -14.71 -10.41 12.13
N THR A 12 -13.39 -10.54 12.04
CA THR A 12 -12.66 -10.67 10.77
C THR A 12 -12.03 -12.04 10.68
N ASN A 13 -12.16 -12.71 9.55
CA ASN A 13 -11.57 -14.01 9.27
C ASN A 13 -10.56 -13.84 8.12
N VAL A 14 -9.26 -13.94 8.43
CA VAL A 14 -8.19 -13.72 7.45
C VAL A 14 -7.75 -15.05 6.88
N LEU A 15 -7.85 -15.20 5.58
CA LEU A 15 -7.65 -16.43 4.83
C LEU A 15 -6.63 -16.23 3.70
N ASP A 16 -5.88 -17.27 3.37
CA ASP A 16 -5.08 -17.32 2.14
C ASP A 16 -6.02 -17.39 0.92
N SER A 17 -5.78 -16.56 -0.08
CA SER A 17 -6.66 -16.49 -1.25
C SER A 17 -6.64 -17.74 -2.12
N LYS A 18 -5.53 -18.51 -2.10
CA LYS A 18 -5.33 -19.73 -2.89
C LYS A 18 -5.76 -20.98 -2.15
N THR A 19 -5.23 -21.17 -0.94
CA THR A 19 -5.47 -22.40 -0.16
C THR A 19 -6.77 -22.36 0.63
N LYS A 20 -7.32 -21.15 0.89
CA LYS A 20 -8.46 -20.89 1.78
C LYS A 20 -8.20 -21.25 3.25
N GLU A 21 -6.96 -21.51 3.58
CA GLU A 21 -6.55 -21.79 4.96
C GLU A 21 -6.46 -20.49 5.78
N PRO A 22 -6.72 -20.56 7.10
CA PRO A 22 -6.64 -19.40 7.98
C PRO A 22 -5.19 -18.91 8.13
N ILE A 23 -5.01 -17.59 8.13
CA ILE A 23 -3.71 -16.95 8.34
C ILE A 23 -3.60 -16.49 9.78
N SER A 24 -2.75 -17.16 10.56
CA SER A 24 -2.45 -16.77 11.94
C SER A 24 -1.45 -15.63 12.02
N ASN A 25 -1.52 -14.85 13.12
CA ASN A 25 -0.62 -13.72 13.36
C ASN A 25 -0.56 -12.72 12.21
N ALA A 26 -1.65 -12.54 11.47
CA ALA A 26 -1.82 -11.39 10.59
C ALA A 26 -2.15 -10.16 11.43
N THR A 27 -1.54 -9.03 11.11
CA THR A 27 -1.85 -7.76 11.76
C THR A 27 -3.12 -7.20 11.16
N THR A 28 -4.12 -6.95 12.01
CA THR A 28 -5.37 -6.28 11.64
C THR A 28 -5.47 -4.99 12.43
N SER A 29 -5.69 -3.86 11.74
CA SER A 29 -5.76 -2.53 12.36
C SER A 29 -7.00 -1.80 11.89
N ILE A 30 -7.73 -1.19 12.83
CA ILE A 30 -8.84 -0.30 12.53
C ILE A 30 -8.40 1.15 12.75
N SER A 31 -8.73 2.02 11.82
CA SER A 31 -8.54 3.47 11.91
C SER A 31 -9.82 4.19 11.52
N ASP A 32 -9.98 5.40 12.03
CA ASP A 32 -10.99 6.34 11.58
C ASP A 32 -10.61 6.98 10.23
N ASN A 33 -11.48 7.82 9.68
CA ASN A 33 -11.26 8.56 8.44
C ASN A 33 -10.08 9.56 8.50
N THR A 34 -9.52 9.83 9.68
CA THR A 34 -8.35 10.69 9.87
C THR A 34 -7.05 9.90 9.76
N GLY A 35 -7.13 8.57 9.70
CA GLY A 35 -5.99 7.65 9.63
C GLY A 35 -5.31 7.41 10.99
N ILE A 36 -5.95 7.83 12.08
CA ILE A 36 -5.49 7.49 13.43
C ILE A 36 -5.87 6.03 13.69
N VAL A 37 -4.88 5.18 13.95
CA VAL A 37 -5.09 3.76 14.27
C VAL A 37 -5.62 3.65 15.71
N ASP A 38 -6.91 3.31 15.86
CA ASP A 38 -7.56 3.18 17.15
C ASP A 38 -7.28 1.84 17.81
N ASN A 39 -7.19 0.76 17.03
CA ASN A 39 -7.00 -0.58 17.57
C ASN A 39 -6.25 -1.47 16.58
N THR A 40 -5.28 -2.24 17.11
CA THR A 40 -4.51 -3.21 16.35
C THR A 40 -4.53 -4.57 17.06
N LYS A 41 -4.82 -5.64 16.33
CA LYS A 41 -4.83 -7.01 16.83
C LYS A 41 -4.11 -7.96 15.87
N LEU A 42 -3.63 -9.06 16.42
CA LEU A 42 -3.15 -10.19 15.63
C LEU A 42 -4.25 -11.24 15.51
N THR A 43 -4.35 -11.86 14.32
CA THR A 43 -5.26 -12.98 14.15
C THR A 43 -4.82 -14.20 14.96
N SER A 44 -5.79 -14.93 15.50
CA SER A 44 -5.61 -16.20 16.19
C SER A 44 -5.09 -17.30 15.23
N GLU A 45 -4.85 -18.50 15.76
CA GLU A 45 -4.50 -19.68 14.94
C GLU A 45 -5.55 -20.01 13.88
N ASN A 46 -6.81 -19.65 14.13
CA ASN A 46 -7.93 -19.84 13.20
C ASN A 46 -8.14 -18.62 12.27
N GLY A 47 -7.21 -17.68 12.20
CA GLY A 47 -7.30 -16.50 11.35
C GLY A 47 -8.27 -15.41 11.85
N LEU A 48 -8.82 -15.52 13.06
CA LEU A 48 -9.84 -14.62 13.60
C LEU A 48 -9.23 -13.45 14.38
N ALA A 49 -9.78 -12.25 14.15
CA ALA A 49 -9.61 -11.08 15.01
C ALA A 49 -10.98 -10.39 15.20
N GLU A 50 -11.22 -9.89 16.42
CA GLU A 50 -12.50 -9.30 16.81
C GLU A 50 -12.29 -7.88 17.33
N PHE A 51 -13.15 -6.94 16.91
CA PHE A 51 -13.10 -5.53 17.28
C PHE A 51 -14.46 -5.08 17.79
N MET A 52 -14.46 -4.33 18.90
CA MET A 52 -15.63 -3.55 19.31
C MET A 52 -15.58 -2.22 18.57
N ILE A 53 -16.61 -1.90 17.83
CA ILE A 53 -16.76 -0.67 17.04
C ILE A 53 -18.10 0.00 17.35
N GLU A 54 -18.19 1.31 17.14
CA GLU A 54 -19.46 2.03 17.27
C GLU A 54 -20.28 1.89 15.98
N CYS A 55 -21.61 1.94 16.10
CA CYS A 55 -22.50 1.95 14.95
C CYS A 55 -22.36 3.27 14.19
N ASP A 56 -22.54 3.21 12.86
CA ASP A 56 -22.52 4.34 11.95
C ASP A 56 -21.12 4.98 11.74
N ASP A 57 -20.07 4.45 12.35
CA ASP A 57 -18.70 4.90 12.07
C ASP A 57 -18.27 4.49 10.66
N GLU A 58 -17.57 5.40 9.99
CA GLU A 58 -16.83 5.12 8.76
C GLU A 58 -15.39 4.77 9.16
N LEU A 59 -15.04 3.50 9.05
CA LEU A 59 -13.76 2.96 9.50
C LEU A 59 -12.97 2.38 8.33
N GLN A 60 -11.65 2.39 8.47
CA GLN A 60 -10.76 1.65 7.58
C GLN A 60 -10.16 0.47 8.32
N LEU A 61 -10.33 -0.72 7.77
CA LEU A 61 -9.69 -1.94 8.23
C LEU A 61 -8.49 -2.25 7.35
N MET A 62 -7.31 -2.25 7.93
CA MET A 62 -6.09 -2.68 7.27
C MET A 62 -5.69 -4.07 7.78
N VAL A 63 -5.38 -4.97 6.85
CA VAL A 63 -4.90 -6.32 7.16
C VAL A 63 -3.60 -6.58 6.44
N SER A 64 -2.57 -7.01 7.18
CA SER A 64 -1.25 -7.29 6.65
C SER A 64 -0.63 -8.54 7.27
N LYS A 65 0.19 -9.24 6.49
CA LYS A 65 0.98 -10.39 6.94
C LYS A 65 2.24 -10.49 6.09
N THR A 66 3.39 -10.73 6.71
CA THR A 66 4.63 -11.00 5.98
C THR A 66 4.45 -12.16 5.01
N GLY A 67 4.80 -11.94 3.74
CA GLY A 67 4.61 -12.91 2.66
C GLY A 67 3.28 -12.79 1.92
N TYR A 68 2.42 -11.82 2.28
CA TYR A 68 1.13 -11.57 1.63
C TYR A 68 0.97 -10.10 1.25
N GLU A 69 0.19 -9.84 0.21
CA GLU A 69 -0.28 -8.50 -0.09
C GLU A 69 -1.19 -7.99 1.03
N SER A 70 -0.90 -6.78 1.52
CA SER A 70 -1.78 -6.15 2.49
C SER A 70 -3.09 -5.70 1.84
N LYS A 71 -4.21 -5.74 2.59
CA LYS A 71 -5.51 -5.24 2.14
C LYS A 71 -6.00 -4.12 3.03
N MET A 72 -6.68 -3.16 2.41
CA MET A 72 -7.41 -2.10 3.09
C MET A 72 -8.86 -2.09 2.62
N LEU A 73 -9.79 -2.03 3.56
CA LEU A 73 -11.23 -2.07 3.34
C LEU A 73 -11.86 -0.88 4.04
N ASP A 74 -12.66 -0.10 3.31
CA ASP A 74 -13.52 0.91 3.89
C ASP A 74 -14.79 0.22 4.41
N LEU A 75 -15.09 0.40 5.68
CA LEU A 75 -16.20 -0.23 6.37
C LEU A 75 -17.21 0.82 6.82
N LYS A 76 -18.49 0.52 6.61
CA LYS A 76 -19.60 1.29 7.14
C LYS A 76 -20.71 0.33 7.56
N PHE A 77 -21.03 0.35 8.84
CA PHE A 77 -22.06 -0.51 9.40
C PHE A 77 -23.27 0.32 9.83
N SER A 78 -24.46 -0.07 9.42
CA SER A 78 -25.73 0.51 9.87
C SER A 78 -26.60 -0.57 10.51
N ASN A 79 -26.84 -0.47 11.81
CA ASN A 79 -27.88 -1.18 12.60
C ASN A 79 -28.18 -2.66 12.29
N VAL A 80 -27.23 -3.42 11.78
CA VAL A 80 -27.39 -4.85 11.48
C VAL A 80 -26.23 -5.59 12.14
N ASP A 81 -26.48 -6.83 12.60
CA ASP A 81 -25.41 -7.70 13.10
C ASP A 81 -24.25 -7.71 12.09
N PRO A 82 -23.01 -7.39 12.53
CA PRO A 82 -21.90 -7.33 11.63
C PRO A 82 -21.67 -8.73 11.05
N PRO A 83 -21.54 -8.85 9.75
CA PRO A 83 -21.13 -10.11 9.17
C PRO A 83 -19.70 -10.44 9.65
N VAL A 84 -19.40 -11.72 9.76
CA VAL A 84 -18.01 -12.15 9.78
C VAL A 84 -17.41 -11.77 8.44
N LEU A 85 -16.40 -10.90 8.43
CA LEU A 85 -15.73 -10.47 7.20
C LEU A 85 -14.64 -11.47 6.84
N ASP A 86 -14.86 -12.22 5.76
CA ASP A 86 -13.80 -13.04 5.16
C ASP A 86 -12.86 -12.15 4.34
N ILE A 87 -11.60 -12.10 4.72
CA ILE A 87 -10.56 -11.29 4.10
C ILE A 87 -9.51 -12.22 3.51
N TYR A 88 -9.45 -12.28 2.20
CA TYR A 88 -8.48 -13.10 1.48
C TYR A 88 -7.22 -12.29 1.17
N LEU A 89 -6.07 -12.72 1.69
CA LEU A 89 -4.77 -12.15 1.35
C LEU A 89 -4.12 -12.96 0.23
N ASP A 90 -3.53 -12.25 -0.72
CA ASP A 90 -2.82 -12.87 -1.85
C ASP A 90 -1.33 -13.05 -1.51
N PRO A 91 -0.74 -14.25 -1.76
CA PRO A 91 0.69 -14.46 -1.60
C PRO A 91 1.52 -13.51 -2.46
N ILE A 92 2.56 -12.92 -1.90
CA ILE A 92 3.43 -11.92 -2.57
C ILE A 92 4.12 -12.45 -3.84
N GLU A 93 4.27 -13.76 -3.97
CA GLU A 93 4.98 -14.37 -5.11
C GLU A 93 4.44 -13.96 -6.48
N GLU A 94 3.15 -13.60 -6.55
CA GLU A 94 2.51 -13.17 -7.79
C GLU A 94 2.80 -11.71 -8.18
N ILE A 95 3.29 -10.89 -7.26
CA ILE A 95 3.63 -9.50 -7.59
C ILE A 95 5.07 -9.32 -8.07
N ILE A 96 5.86 -10.38 -8.09
CA ILE A 96 7.19 -10.39 -8.70
C ILE A 96 7.05 -10.92 -10.12
N VAL A 97 7.15 -10.01 -11.10
CA VAL A 97 7.07 -10.35 -12.52
C VAL A 97 8.41 -9.98 -13.17
N GLU A 98 9.10 -10.96 -13.73
CA GLU A 98 10.44 -10.82 -14.31
C GLU A 98 11.43 -10.23 -13.30
N GLU A 99 11.94 -9.02 -13.56
CA GLU A 99 12.87 -8.28 -12.70
C GLU A 99 12.21 -7.07 -12.01
N LYS A 100 10.89 -7.06 -11.90
CA LYS A 100 10.12 -5.95 -11.30
C LYS A 100 9.15 -6.45 -10.24
N ILE A 101 8.94 -5.60 -9.24
CA ILE A 101 7.84 -5.76 -8.28
C ILE A 101 6.69 -4.87 -8.75
N ILE A 102 5.54 -5.46 -9.00
CA ILE A 102 4.35 -4.77 -9.46
C ILE A 102 3.50 -4.38 -8.26
N LEU A 103 3.40 -3.09 -8.01
CA LEU A 103 2.51 -2.49 -7.01
C LEU A 103 1.44 -1.65 -7.68
N ASN A 104 0.38 -1.35 -6.94
CA ASN A 104 -0.54 -0.29 -7.36
C ASN A 104 0.18 1.06 -7.43
N PRO A 105 -0.33 2.01 -8.21
CA PRO A 105 0.33 3.31 -8.37
C PRO A 105 0.57 4.02 -7.03
N ILE A 106 1.80 4.46 -6.80
CA ILE A 106 2.17 5.29 -5.66
C ILE A 106 1.75 6.73 -5.97
N TYR A 107 0.73 7.22 -5.29
CA TYR A 107 0.22 8.57 -5.48
C TYR A 107 0.87 9.55 -4.51
N PHE A 108 1.19 10.73 -5.04
CA PHE A 108 1.65 11.88 -4.28
C PHE A 108 0.68 13.04 -4.49
N ASP A 109 0.55 13.89 -3.49
CA ASP A 109 -0.16 15.16 -3.65
C ASP A 109 0.47 16.02 -4.75
N PHE A 110 -0.31 16.96 -5.26
CA PHE A 110 0.19 17.90 -6.28
C PHE A 110 1.43 18.63 -5.76
N ASP A 111 2.49 18.61 -6.54
CA ASP A 111 3.79 19.23 -6.24
C ASP A 111 4.45 18.77 -4.91
N LYS A 112 4.02 17.65 -4.35
CA LYS A 112 4.61 17.10 -3.13
C LYS A 112 5.32 15.78 -3.38
N SER A 113 6.21 15.42 -2.43
CA SER A 113 6.92 14.15 -2.38
C SER A 113 6.71 13.39 -1.06
N ASN A 114 5.84 13.88 -0.17
CA ASN A 114 5.51 13.22 1.08
C ASN A 114 4.73 11.94 0.78
N ILE A 115 5.05 10.86 1.49
CA ILE A 115 4.31 9.60 1.39
C ILE A 115 2.93 9.80 2.01
N THR A 116 1.89 9.57 1.22
CA THR A 116 0.49 9.56 1.69
C THR A 116 0.17 8.23 2.36
N ASN A 117 -0.94 8.15 3.12
CA ASN A 117 -1.37 6.88 3.73
C ASN A 117 -1.58 5.78 2.69
N GLN A 118 -2.16 6.12 1.54
CA GLN A 118 -2.34 5.17 0.44
C GLN A 118 -1.00 4.72 -0.15
N ALA A 119 -0.05 5.62 -0.34
CA ALA A 119 1.30 5.28 -0.78
C ALA A 119 2.01 4.38 0.24
N ALA A 120 1.87 4.69 1.54
CA ALA A 120 2.43 3.89 2.62
C ALA A 120 1.93 2.45 2.58
N PHE A 121 0.62 2.26 2.41
CA PHE A 121 -0.01 0.94 2.29
C PHE A 121 0.59 0.10 1.14
N GLU A 122 0.79 0.70 -0.02
CA GLU A 122 1.40 0.00 -1.16
C GLU A 122 2.89 -0.29 -0.92
N LEU A 123 3.61 0.65 -0.29
CA LEU A 123 5.03 0.47 0.03
C LEU A 123 5.27 -0.57 1.14
N ASP A 124 4.32 -0.79 2.04
CA ASP A 124 4.41 -1.85 3.05
C ASP A 124 4.42 -3.25 2.39
N LYS A 125 3.81 -3.41 1.20
CA LYS A 125 3.95 -4.64 0.39
C LYS A 125 5.40 -4.85 -0.07
N LEU A 126 6.06 -3.78 -0.54
CA LEU A 126 7.48 -3.82 -0.92
C LEU A 126 8.35 -4.19 0.28
N VAL A 127 8.08 -3.59 1.44
CA VAL A 127 8.79 -3.91 2.69
C VAL A 127 8.66 -5.39 3.01
N ALA A 128 7.44 -5.96 2.93
CA ALA A 128 7.20 -7.38 3.20
C ALA A 128 7.98 -8.30 2.25
N ILE A 129 8.05 -7.95 0.95
CA ILE A 129 8.87 -8.68 -0.03
C ILE A 129 10.34 -8.63 0.35
N MET A 130 10.87 -7.43 0.63
CA MET A 130 12.29 -7.25 0.95
C MET A 130 12.68 -7.90 2.28
N GLN A 131 11.74 -8.06 3.21
CA GLN A 131 11.93 -8.85 4.43
C GLN A 131 11.97 -10.35 4.16
N LYS A 132 11.10 -10.83 3.24
CA LYS A 132 11.07 -12.25 2.81
C LYS A 132 12.34 -12.64 2.03
N TYR A 133 12.91 -11.72 1.27
CA TYR A 133 14.11 -11.93 0.45
C TYR A 133 15.26 -11.02 0.93
N PRO A 134 16.04 -11.42 1.96
CA PRO A 134 17.05 -10.56 2.60
C PRO A 134 18.17 -10.07 1.68
N GLU A 135 18.51 -10.82 0.63
CA GLU A 135 19.56 -10.45 -0.34
C GLU A 135 19.06 -9.56 -1.48
N MET A 136 17.72 -9.39 -1.59
CA MET A 136 17.14 -8.61 -2.68
C MET A 136 17.49 -7.12 -2.56
N ILE A 137 17.99 -6.55 -3.65
CA ILE A 137 18.28 -5.12 -3.80
C ILE A 137 17.32 -4.52 -4.80
N ILE A 138 16.70 -3.40 -4.44
CA ILE A 138 15.67 -2.72 -5.23
C ILE A 138 16.12 -1.32 -5.61
N ARG A 139 15.80 -0.93 -6.86
CA ARG A 139 15.84 0.45 -7.31
C ARG A 139 14.44 0.96 -7.53
N ALA A 140 14.01 1.93 -6.70
CA ALA A 140 12.75 2.64 -6.85
C ALA A 140 12.92 3.77 -7.88
N GLU A 141 12.21 3.69 -9.00
CA GLU A 141 12.22 4.70 -10.05
C GLU A 141 10.91 5.49 -10.04
N SER A 142 10.98 6.81 -10.06
CA SER A 142 9.80 7.69 -10.12
C SER A 142 9.80 8.50 -11.41
N HIS A 143 8.64 8.56 -12.06
CA HIS A 143 8.44 9.23 -13.35
C HIS A 143 7.38 10.33 -13.21
N THR A 144 7.49 11.36 -14.06
CA THR A 144 6.48 12.41 -14.24
C THR A 144 5.83 12.29 -15.63
N ASP A 145 4.77 13.03 -15.85
CA ASP A 145 4.34 13.37 -17.18
C ASP A 145 5.15 14.56 -17.73
N ALA A 146 5.01 14.85 -19.02
CA ALA A 146 5.75 15.90 -19.73
C ALA A 146 5.17 17.32 -19.55
N ARG A 147 4.29 17.55 -18.57
CA ARG A 147 3.75 18.87 -18.27
C ARG A 147 4.67 19.61 -17.32
N GLY A 148 5.18 20.76 -17.80
CA GLY A 148 6.13 21.59 -17.06
C GLY A 148 7.58 21.46 -17.58
N PRO A 149 8.54 22.20 -17.00
CA PRO A 149 9.94 22.15 -17.42
C PRO A 149 10.59 20.81 -17.07
N ALA A 150 11.35 20.22 -17.99
CA ALA A 150 12.03 18.94 -17.80
C ALA A 150 12.93 18.92 -16.55
N ALA A 151 13.70 19.99 -16.31
CA ALA A 151 14.53 20.10 -15.12
C ALA A 151 13.72 20.06 -13.80
N TYR A 152 12.54 20.66 -13.80
CA TYR A 152 11.61 20.60 -12.67
C TYR A 152 11.05 19.20 -12.49
N ASN A 153 10.60 18.54 -13.56
CA ASN A 153 10.09 17.16 -13.55
C ASN A 153 11.17 16.17 -13.06
N LYS A 154 12.41 16.37 -13.48
CA LYS A 154 13.55 15.59 -12.98
C LYS A 154 13.72 15.75 -11.48
N ALA A 155 13.77 16.99 -10.99
CA ALA A 155 13.95 17.28 -9.58
C ALA A 155 12.77 16.78 -8.72
N LEU A 156 11.52 16.88 -9.22
CA LEU A 156 10.34 16.38 -8.51
C LEU A 156 10.36 14.84 -8.41
N SER A 157 10.66 14.15 -9.51
CA SER A 157 10.77 12.70 -9.52
C SER A 157 11.90 12.20 -8.61
N ASP A 158 13.06 12.89 -8.56
CA ASP A 158 14.16 12.56 -7.64
C ASP A 158 13.72 12.68 -6.16
N ARG A 159 13.00 13.76 -5.81
CA ARG A 159 12.47 13.90 -4.43
C ARG A 159 11.49 12.77 -4.08
N ARG A 160 10.60 12.40 -4.99
CA ARG A 160 9.62 11.33 -4.79
C ARG A 160 10.28 9.96 -4.64
N ALA A 161 11.23 9.61 -5.52
CA ALA A 161 11.98 8.36 -5.43
C ALA A 161 12.77 8.24 -4.12
N LYS A 162 13.41 9.33 -3.68
CA LYS A 162 14.10 9.39 -2.39
C LYS A 162 13.17 9.24 -1.20
N SER A 163 12.00 9.90 -1.22
CA SER A 163 11.00 9.74 -0.16
C SER A 163 10.48 8.30 -0.09
N THR A 164 10.29 7.65 -1.24
CA THR A 164 9.91 6.23 -1.32
C THR A 164 11.00 5.34 -0.69
N ALA A 165 12.27 5.51 -1.06
CA ALA A 165 13.37 4.74 -0.47
C ALA A 165 13.49 4.98 1.04
N GLN A 166 13.39 6.23 1.48
CA GLN A 166 13.44 6.60 2.90
C GLN A 166 12.31 5.97 3.72
N TYR A 167 11.10 5.89 3.16
CA TYR A 167 10.00 5.21 3.80
C TYR A 167 10.32 3.74 4.05
N VAL A 168 10.80 3.02 3.04
CA VAL A 168 11.17 1.60 3.14
C VAL A 168 12.30 1.39 4.15
N ILE A 169 13.31 2.27 4.16
CA ILE A 169 14.40 2.25 5.15
C ILE A 169 13.84 2.47 6.58
N SER A 170 12.90 3.38 6.76
CA SER A 170 12.27 3.64 8.06
C SER A 170 11.51 2.44 8.63
N LYS A 171 11.13 1.48 7.77
CA LYS A 171 10.49 0.20 8.13
C LYS A 171 11.49 -0.94 8.43
N GLY A 172 12.78 -0.62 8.51
CA GLY A 172 13.82 -1.56 8.92
C GLY A 172 14.55 -2.27 7.78
N ILE A 173 14.34 -1.86 6.52
CA ILE A 173 15.17 -2.31 5.41
C ILE A 173 16.47 -1.52 5.40
N SER A 174 17.61 -2.20 5.21
CA SER A 174 18.94 -1.58 5.18
C SER A 174 19.08 -0.62 3.97
N GLU A 175 19.79 0.51 4.17
CA GLU A 175 19.93 1.57 3.16
C GLU A 175 20.65 1.09 1.88
N ASP A 176 21.57 0.14 2.00
CA ASP A 176 22.29 -0.45 0.87
C ASP A 176 21.40 -1.34 -0.03
N ARG A 177 20.21 -1.72 0.47
CA ARG A 177 19.27 -2.58 -0.25
C ARG A 177 18.21 -1.84 -1.06
N ILE A 178 18.09 -0.53 -0.90
CA ILE A 178 17.13 0.26 -1.68
C ILE A 178 17.70 1.61 -2.08
N THR A 179 17.55 1.96 -3.36
CA THR A 179 17.92 3.27 -3.89
C THR A 179 16.73 3.91 -4.60
N GLY A 180 16.64 5.25 -4.54
CA GLY A 180 15.60 6.02 -5.22
C GLY A 180 16.19 6.88 -6.33
N ILE A 181 15.69 6.72 -7.56
CA ILE A 181 16.12 7.48 -8.74
C ILE A 181 14.92 8.10 -9.45
N GLY A 182 14.92 9.42 -9.62
CA GLY A 182 13.94 10.10 -10.47
C GLY A 182 14.32 9.99 -11.94
N LYS A 183 13.36 9.71 -12.78
CA LYS A 183 13.51 9.62 -14.25
C LYS A 183 12.93 10.85 -14.97
N GLY A 184 12.23 11.72 -14.24
CA GLY A 184 11.51 12.83 -14.89
C GLY A 184 10.52 12.32 -15.91
N GLU A 185 10.51 12.96 -17.08
CA GLU A 185 9.63 12.64 -18.21
C GLU A 185 10.32 11.79 -19.30
N GLU A 186 11.59 11.43 -19.11
CA GLU A 186 12.44 10.85 -20.16
C GLU A 186 11.97 9.48 -20.65
N GLU A 187 11.34 8.69 -19.77
CA GLU A 187 10.89 7.32 -20.08
C GLU A 187 9.35 7.24 -20.02
N ALA A 188 8.68 8.00 -20.87
CA ALA A 188 7.23 8.00 -20.95
C ALA A 188 6.68 6.63 -21.43
N LYS A 189 5.65 6.09 -20.76
CA LYS A 189 4.90 4.90 -21.23
C LYS A 189 3.99 5.22 -22.41
N VAL A 190 3.47 6.44 -22.43
CA VAL A 190 2.60 6.95 -23.49
C VAL A 190 3.24 8.19 -24.07
N ASP A 191 3.48 8.18 -25.39
CA ASP A 191 3.97 9.36 -26.09
C ASP A 191 2.86 10.43 -26.16
N CYS A 192 3.15 11.59 -25.59
CA CYS A 192 2.24 12.73 -25.51
C CYS A 192 2.56 13.85 -26.55
N SER A 193 3.42 13.61 -27.51
CA SER A 193 3.84 14.60 -28.52
C SER A 193 2.68 15.13 -29.36
N GLN A 194 1.64 14.33 -29.56
CA GLN A 194 0.41 14.69 -30.31
C GLN A 194 -0.77 15.07 -29.38
N GLY A 195 -0.50 15.24 -28.07
CA GLY A 195 -1.50 15.46 -27.05
C GLY A 195 -1.89 14.17 -26.30
N CYS A 196 -2.29 14.31 -25.05
CA CYS A 196 -2.65 13.18 -24.18
C CYS A 196 -3.93 13.48 -23.39
N SER A 197 -4.70 12.42 -23.12
CA SER A 197 -5.78 12.45 -22.16
C SER A 197 -5.25 12.57 -20.71
N LYS A 198 -6.14 12.82 -19.75
CA LYS A 198 -5.77 12.81 -18.32
C LYS A 198 -5.28 11.43 -17.87
N GLU A 199 -5.86 10.39 -18.42
CA GLU A 199 -5.55 8.99 -18.17
C GLU A 199 -4.16 8.63 -18.70
N ASP A 200 -3.76 9.12 -19.86
CA ASP A 200 -2.44 8.90 -20.45
C ASP A 200 -1.35 9.63 -19.66
N HIS A 201 -1.62 10.87 -19.25
CA HIS A 201 -0.75 11.56 -18.32
C HIS A 201 -0.61 10.81 -16.98
N ALA A 202 -1.69 10.18 -16.48
CA ALA A 202 -1.64 9.38 -15.26
C ALA A 202 -0.76 8.13 -15.41
N LYS A 203 -0.79 7.46 -16.57
CA LYS A 203 0.10 6.31 -16.86
C LYS A 203 1.59 6.70 -16.86
N ASN A 204 1.91 7.93 -17.25
CA ASN A 204 3.28 8.43 -17.23
C ASN A 204 3.74 8.79 -15.81
N ARG A 205 2.84 9.28 -14.95
CA ARG A 205 3.13 9.54 -13.53
C ARG A 205 3.09 8.24 -12.71
N ARG A 206 4.19 7.55 -12.64
CA ARG A 206 4.29 6.23 -12.02
C ARG A 206 5.55 6.05 -11.20
N SER A 207 5.54 5.06 -10.34
CA SER A 207 6.74 4.50 -9.70
C SER A 207 6.94 3.06 -10.17
N GLU A 208 8.19 2.68 -10.40
CA GLU A 208 8.60 1.33 -10.76
C GLU A 208 9.62 0.82 -9.73
N PHE A 209 9.57 -0.46 -9.42
CA PHE A 209 10.46 -1.12 -8.46
C PHE A 209 11.23 -2.22 -9.17
N ILE A 210 12.47 -1.92 -9.51
CA ILE A 210 13.35 -2.79 -10.30
C ILE A 210 14.19 -3.64 -9.34
N ILE A 211 14.18 -4.95 -9.53
CA ILE A 211 15.06 -5.88 -8.81
C ILE A 211 16.44 -5.78 -9.45
N VAL A 212 17.42 -5.32 -8.68
CA VAL A 212 18.82 -5.17 -9.13
C VAL A 212 19.60 -6.46 -8.90
N SER A 213 19.33 -7.12 -7.78
CA SER A 213 19.85 -8.47 -7.46
C SER A 213 18.89 -9.20 -6.52
N ARG A 214 19.00 -10.52 -6.50
CA ARG A 214 18.25 -11.44 -5.61
C ARG A 214 19.23 -12.23 -4.77
#